data_345b57f177e1606188aa595ac5fa5303
#
_entry.id   345b57f177e1606188aa595ac5fa5303
#
_cell.length_a   1.000
_cell.length_b   1.000
_cell.length_c   1.000
_cell.angle_alpha   90.00
_cell.angle_beta   90.00
_cell.angle_gamma   90.00
#
_symmetry.space_group_name_H-M   'P 1'
#
loop_
_entity.id
_entity.type
_entity.pdbx_description
1 polymer ?
#
loop_
_entity_poly.entity_id
_entity_poly.type
_entity_poly.pdbx_seq_one_letter_code
_entity_poly.pdbx_strand_id
1 'polypeptide(L)'
;LLLGTSVPVLPGPGSHYVQAWLEAVCSGVWGERAAKWGEKLRRWQDLEHWGSFYESFAEFVGLVRSVGAGKKGQPPASIIVLSGDVHHGYLAEVTFRNEEVKSPVYQAVCSPFRNYIPKTKWRLEGTGWTKPGKLVGRFLARLVGIGDQGISWRLTHRRKPWLDNQVATLELDGQRATLTCEKAAPSDSGEPNLETIYQHHLV
;
A
#
# COMPACT_ATOMS: atom_id res chain seq x y z
N LEU A 1 -15.02 -9.47 -0.99
CA LEU A 1 -15.27 -8.04 -0.76
C LEU A 1 -14.24 -7.22 -1.53
N LEU A 2 -14.71 -6.26 -2.34
CA LEU A 2 -13.84 -5.31 -3.05
C LEU A 2 -13.99 -3.92 -2.44
N LEU A 3 -12.85 -3.26 -2.22
CA LEU A 3 -12.77 -1.89 -1.71
C LEU A 3 -11.92 -1.05 -2.68
N GLY A 4 -12.46 0.07 -3.16
CA GLY A 4 -11.75 0.99 -4.04
C GLY A 4 -11.25 2.22 -3.28
N THR A 5 -9.98 2.60 -3.46
CA THR A 5 -9.40 3.83 -2.93
C THR A 5 -8.57 4.54 -4.01
N SER A 6 -8.49 5.85 -3.99
CA SER A 6 -7.67 6.60 -4.96
C SER A 6 -6.18 6.27 -4.79
N VAL A 7 -5.69 6.39 -3.57
CA VAL A 7 -4.29 6.09 -3.21
C VAL A 7 -4.20 4.81 -2.38
N PRO A 8 -3.06 4.09 -2.40
CA PRO A 8 -2.89 2.88 -1.61
C PRO A 8 -3.04 3.10 -0.11
N VAL A 9 -3.81 2.22 0.53
CA VAL A 9 -3.91 2.16 2.00
C VAL A 9 -2.61 1.65 2.61
N LEU A 10 -1.96 0.70 1.93
CA LEU A 10 -0.76 0.00 2.38
C LEU A 10 0.45 0.31 1.46
N PRO A 11 1.02 1.52 1.51
CA PRO A 11 2.28 1.83 0.83
C PRO A 11 3.43 1.02 1.43
N GLY A 12 4.66 1.25 1.00
CA GLY A 12 5.82 0.61 1.64
C GLY A 12 5.79 0.78 3.16
N PRO A 13 5.94 -0.29 3.96
CA PRO A 13 5.78 -0.20 5.42
C PRO A 13 6.66 0.88 6.09
N GLY A 14 7.86 1.12 5.56
CA GLY A 14 8.73 2.19 6.04
C GLY A 14 8.15 3.57 5.76
N SER A 15 7.69 3.80 4.53
CA SER A 15 7.06 5.06 4.11
C SER A 15 5.80 5.35 4.92
N HIS A 16 4.97 4.33 5.17
CA HIS A 16 3.78 4.46 6.01
C HIS A 16 4.10 5.02 7.40
N TYR A 17 5.07 4.43 8.09
CA TYR A 17 5.44 4.89 9.44
C TYR A 17 6.13 6.26 9.45
N VAL A 18 6.89 6.60 8.41
CA VAL A 18 7.48 7.95 8.25
C VAL A 18 6.38 8.99 8.07
N GLN A 19 5.35 8.69 7.29
CA GLN A 19 4.21 9.58 7.09
C GLN A 19 3.41 9.77 8.40
N ALA A 20 3.13 8.70 9.12
CA ALA A 20 2.47 8.76 10.41
C ALA A 20 3.27 9.58 11.45
N TRP A 21 4.59 9.40 11.49
CA TRP A 21 5.46 10.25 12.30
C TRP A 21 5.36 11.72 11.90
N LEU A 22 5.42 12.01 10.61
CA LEU A 22 5.39 13.38 10.11
C LEU A 22 4.03 14.07 10.38
N GLU A 23 2.93 13.33 10.25
CA GLU A 23 1.60 13.81 10.63
C GLU A 23 1.55 14.22 12.10
N ALA A 24 2.04 13.39 13.02
CA ALA A 24 2.09 13.72 14.45
C ALA A 24 2.98 14.95 14.73
N VAL A 25 4.10 15.10 14.02
CA VAL A 25 4.94 16.32 14.12
C VAL A 25 4.18 17.54 13.62
N CYS A 26 3.47 17.45 12.49
CA CYS A 26 2.63 18.53 11.96
C CYS A 26 1.50 18.91 12.93
N SER A 27 0.96 17.94 13.67
CA SER A 27 -0.07 18.13 14.69
C SER A 27 0.49 18.73 16.00
N GLY A 28 1.80 19.01 16.08
CA GLY A 28 2.41 19.77 17.16
C GLY A 28 2.96 18.95 18.32
N VAL A 29 3.11 17.63 18.21
CA VAL A 29 3.67 16.75 19.27
C VAL A 29 5.03 17.25 19.76
N TRP A 30 5.83 17.88 18.89
CA TRP A 30 7.14 18.49 19.24
C TRP A 30 7.11 20.02 19.26
N GLY A 31 5.92 20.63 19.35
CA GLY A 31 5.71 22.06 19.44
C GLY A 31 5.63 22.76 18.07
N GLU A 32 5.22 24.04 18.10
CA GLU A 32 4.88 24.82 16.91
C GLU A 32 6.02 24.95 15.87
N ARG A 33 7.28 25.08 16.31
CA ARG A 33 8.43 25.21 15.41
C ARG A 33 8.64 23.94 14.60
N ALA A 34 8.52 22.78 15.26
CA ALA A 34 8.61 21.48 14.62
C ALA A 34 7.43 21.26 13.68
N ALA A 35 6.22 21.65 14.07
CA ALA A 35 5.02 21.57 13.24
C ALA A 35 5.17 22.36 11.93
N LYS A 36 5.65 23.60 11.98
CA LYS A 36 5.92 24.43 10.79
C LYS A 36 6.98 23.81 9.88
N TRP A 37 8.01 23.20 10.43
CA TRP A 37 9.02 22.48 9.67
C TRP A 37 8.44 21.19 9.03
N GLY A 38 7.71 20.43 9.81
CA GLY A 38 7.04 19.21 9.35
C GLY A 38 6.10 19.49 8.17
N GLU A 39 5.30 20.56 8.26
CA GLU A 39 4.38 20.94 7.18
C GLU A 39 5.12 21.34 5.89
N LYS A 40 6.27 22.01 5.97
CA LYS A 40 7.11 22.28 4.80
C LYS A 40 7.62 20.99 4.16
N LEU A 41 8.04 20.02 4.99
CA LEU A 41 8.53 18.72 4.53
C LEU A 41 7.40 17.90 3.90
N ARG A 42 6.20 17.88 4.50
CA ARG A 42 5.02 17.20 3.99
C ARG A 42 4.65 17.69 2.59
N ARG A 43 4.59 19.03 2.40
CA ARG A 43 4.29 19.63 1.10
C ARG A 43 5.37 19.38 0.06
N TRP A 44 6.65 19.41 0.47
CA TRP A 44 7.75 19.17 -0.47
C TRP A 44 7.79 17.73 -0.96
N GLN A 45 7.43 16.76 -0.12
CA GLN A 45 7.43 15.32 -0.45
C GLN A 45 6.11 14.82 -1.02
N ASP A 46 5.06 15.65 -1.05
CA ASP A 46 3.73 15.26 -1.51
C ASP A 46 3.19 14.01 -0.76
N LEU A 47 3.30 14.05 0.57
CA LEU A 47 2.95 12.93 1.44
C LEU A 47 1.45 12.95 1.77
N GLU A 48 0.64 12.37 0.90
CA GLU A 48 -0.84 12.39 0.98
C GLU A 48 -1.45 10.99 1.12
N HIS A 49 -0.66 9.98 1.50
CA HIS A 49 -1.15 8.62 1.64
C HIS A 49 -1.78 8.40 3.02
N TRP A 50 -2.45 7.27 3.19
CA TRP A 50 -3.14 6.88 4.42
C TRP A 50 -2.28 6.91 5.70
N GLY A 51 -0.96 6.81 5.59
CA GLY A 51 -0.04 7.01 6.70
C GLY A 51 -0.13 8.41 7.32
N SER A 52 -0.47 9.43 6.52
CA SER A 52 -0.69 10.82 6.96
C SER A 52 -2.08 11.05 7.60
N PHE A 53 -2.93 10.02 7.67
CA PHE A 53 -4.25 10.02 8.29
C PHE A 53 -4.36 8.81 9.23
N TYR A 54 -3.49 8.79 10.23
CA TYR A 54 -3.24 7.60 11.03
C TYR A 54 -4.48 7.09 11.78
N GLU A 55 -5.34 7.95 12.29
CA GLU A 55 -6.59 7.56 12.96
C GLU A 55 -7.54 6.87 11.98
N SER A 56 -7.79 7.48 10.81
CA SER A 56 -8.62 6.87 9.76
C SER A 56 -8.04 5.54 9.26
N PHE A 57 -6.72 5.45 9.18
CA PHE A 57 -6.04 4.18 8.86
C PHE A 57 -6.31 3.13 9.93
N ALA A 58 -6.23 3.49 11.22
CA ALA A 58 -6.50 2.58 12.33
C ALA A 58 -7.95 2.07 12.33
N GLU A 59 -8.91 2.96 12.06
CA GLU A 59 -10.33 2.61 11.92
C GLU A 59 -10.56 1.65 10.75
N PHE A 60 -9.97 1.96 9.58
CA PHE A 60 -10.05 1.11 8.39
C PHE A 60 -9.50 -0.29 8.68
N VAL A 61 -8.32 -0.39 9.29
CA VAL A 61 -7.71 -1.66 9.67
C VAL A 61 -8.59 -2.43 10.65
N GLY A 62 -9.17 -1.75 11.64
CA GLY A 62 -10.11 -2.32 12.60
C GLY A 62 -11.36 -2.90 11.92
N LEU A 63 -11.92 -2.17 10.95
CA LEU A 63 -13.06 -2.62 10.17
C LEU A 63 -12.72 -3.85 9.32
N VAL A 64 -11.65 -3.80 8.53
CA VAL A 64 -11.20 -4.92 7.69
C VAL A 64 -10.95 -6.17 8.52
N ARG A 65 -10.27 -6.02 9.67
CA ARG A 65 -10.03 -7.10 10.63
C ARG A 65 -11.35 -7.69 11.14
N SER A 66 -12.30 -6.86 11.57
CA SER A 66 -13.58 -7.30 12.11
C SER A 66 -14.43 -8.06 11.08
N VAL A 67 -14.44 -7.58 9.83
CA VAL A 67 -15.13 -8.23 8.71
C VAL A 67 -14.46 -9.55 8.36
N GLY A 68 -13.15 -9.56 8.21
CA GLY A 68 -12.38 -10.76 7.85
C GLY A 68 -12.38 -11.84 8.95
N ALA A 69 -12.52 -11.45 10.23
CA ALA A 69 -12.67 -12.36 11.35
C ALA A 69 -14.11 -12.90 11.51
N GLY A 70 -15.08 -12.39 10.75
CA GLY A 70 -16.48 -12.80 10.84
C GLY A 70 -17.26 -12.14 11.97
N LYS A 71 -16.76 -11.07 12.59
CA LYS A 71 -17.48 -10.34 13.67
C LYS A 71 -18.64 -9.49 13.16
N LYS A 72 -18.70 -9.26 11.87
CA LYS A 72 -19.74 -8.46 11.18
C LYS A 72 -20.65 -9.31 10.28
N GLY A 73 -20.64 -10.61 10.44
CA GLY A 73 -21.37 -11.58 9.63
C GLY A 73 -20.44 -12.64 9.04
N GLN A 74 -20.89 -13.38 8.04
CA GLN A 74 -20.06 -14.36 7.37
C GLN A 74 -18.83 -13.69 6.75
N PRO A 75 -17.60 -14.15 7.03
CA PRO A 75 -16.40 -13.56 6.44
C PRO A 75 -16.40 -13.78 4.93
N PRO A 76 -16.04 -12.76 4.13
CA PRO A 76 -15.94 -12.92 2.68
C PRO A 76 -14.79 -13.88 2.32
N ALA A 77 -14.87 -14.50 1.14
CA ALA A 77 -13.81 -15.39 0.64
C ALA A 77 -12.44 -14.68 0.59
N SER A 78 -12.42 -13.41 0.23
CA SER A 78 -11.25 -12.52 0.33
C SER A 78 -11.66 -11.06 0.49
N ILE A 79 -10.74 -10.22 0.95
CA ILE A 79 -10.86 -8.76 0.99
C ILE A 79 -9.76 -8.17 0.13
N ILE A 80 -10.13 -7.49 -0.96
CA ILE A 80 -9.19 -6.94 -1.93
C ILE A 80 -9.38 -5.43 -1.98
N VAL A 81 -8.33 -4.69 -1.64
CA VAL A 81 -8.27 -3.23 -1.77
C VAL A 81 -7.62 -2.89 -3.09
N LEU A 82 -8.33 -2.18 -3.95
CA LEU A 82 -7.87 -1.74 -5.27
C LEU A 82 -7.49 -0.27 -5.22
N SER A 83 -6.36 0.11 -5.79
CA SER A 83 -5.94 1.50 -5.90
C SER A 83 -4.95 1.76 -7.03
N GLY A 84 -4.67 3.04 -7.27
CA GLY A 84 -3.72 3.51 -8.28
C GLY A 84 -2.92 4.72 -7.78
N ASP A 85 -2.71 5.69 -8.67
CA ASP A 85 -2.16 7.06 -8.42
C ASP A 85 -0.70 7.17 -7.94
N VAL A 86 0.02 6.07 -7.74
CA VAL A 86 1.37 6.09 -7.15
C VAL A 86 2.49 5.80 -8.14
N HIS A 87 2.19 5.78 -9.44
CA HIS A 87 3.14 5.55 -10.53
C HIS A 87 3.99 4.26 -10.41
N HIS A 88 3.49 3.28 -9.67
CA HIS A 88 4.05 1.93 -9.59
C HIS A 88 2.95 0.94 -9.23
N GLY A 89 3.16 -0.32 -9.55
CA GLY A 89 2.19 -1.37 -9.26
C GLY A 89 2.76 -2.43 -8.32
N TYR A 90 1.88 -3.03 -7.53
CA TYR A 90 2.23 -4.15 -6.66
C TYR A 90 1.00 -4.89 -6.16
N LEU A 91 1.24 -6.11 -5.70
CA LEU A 91 0.30 -6.86 -4.87
C LEU A 91 0.94 -7.09 -3.51
N ALA A 92 0.27 -6.65 -2.45
CA ALA A 92 0.70 -6.86 -1.07
C ALA A 92 -0.31 -7.73 -0.34
N GLU A 93 0.18 -8.71 0.39
CA GLU A 93 -0.56 -9.57 1.30
C GLU A 93 -0.47 -9.04 2.72
N VAL A 94 -1.59 -9.04 3.43
CA VAL A 94 -1.72 -8.56 4.81
C VAL A 94 -1.72 -9.73 5.78
N THR A 95 -1.00 -9.56 6.88
CA THR A 95 -1.03 -10.50 8.02
C THR A 95 -1.44 -9.75 9.26
N PHE A 96 -2.45 -10.25 9.97
CA PHE A 96 -2.88 -9.73 11.26
C PHE A 96 -2.18 -10.49 12.40
N ARG A 97 -1.81 -9.75 13.45
CA ARG A 97 -1.28 -10.31 14.69
C ARG A 97 -2.37 -10.29 15.76
N ASN A 98 -2.32 -11.26 16.64
CA ASN A 98 -3.21 -11.37 17.82
C ASN A 98 -4.70 -11.62 17.51
N GLU A 99 -5.06 -11.90 16.26
CA GLU A 99 -6.42 -12.25 15.88
C GLU A 99 -6.41 -13.12 14.63
N GLU A 100 -7.19 -14.18 14.63
CA GLU A 100 -7.40 -15.03 13.46
C GLU A 100 -8.38 -14.34 12.52
N VAL A 101 -7.87 -13.86 11.39
CA VAL A 101 -8.66 -13.30 10.28
C VAL A 101 -8.79 -14.39 9.22
N LYS A 102 -10.01 -14.85 9.01
CA LYS A 102 -10.34 -15.99 8.12
C LYS A 102 -10.21 -15.63 6.64
N SER A 103 -10.55 -14.38 6.31
CA SER A 103 -10.42 -13.89 4.93
C SER A 103 -9.00 -13.47 4.65
N PRO A 104 -8.36 -13.96 3.58
CA PRO A 104 -7.12 -13.35 3.09
C PRO A 104 -7.38 -11.91 2.67
N VAL A 105 -6.43 -11.02 2.96
CA VAL A 105 -6.54 -9.58 2.69
C VAL A 105 -5.37 -9.14 1.82
N TYR A 106 -5.71 -8.46 0.72
CA TYR A 106 -4.74 -7.99 -0.27
C TYR A 106 -4.94 -6.52 -0.59
N GLN A 107 -3.83 -5.82 -0.85
CA GLN A 107 -3.80 -4.52 -1.53
C GLN A 107 -3.24 -4.73 -2.92
N ALA A 108 -4.06 -4.51 -3.95
CA ALA A 108 -3.65 -4.53 -5.34
C ALA A 108 -3.54 -3.09 -5.86
N VAL A 109 -2.38 -2.74 -6.36
CA VAL A 109 -2.08 -1.41 -6.91
C VAL A 109 -1.66 -1.57 -8.35
N CYS A 110 -2.34 -0.86 -9.25
CA CYS A 110 -2.01 -0.83 -10.66
C CYS A 110 -1.87 0.63 -11.14
N SER A 111 -0.64 1.04 -11.35
CA SER A 111 -0.24 2.37 -11.84
C SER A 111 1.25 2.29 -12.23
N PRO A 112 1.71 3.04 -13.25
CA PRO A 112 0.98 3.94 -14.12
C PRO A 112 0.40 3.23 -15.34
N PHE A 113 -0.58 3.86 -15.95
CA PHE A 113 -1.02 3.48 -17.31
C PHE A 113 -0.09 4.08 -18.37
N ARG A 114 0.40 5.32 -18.17
CA ARG A 114 1.26 6.03 -19.11
C ARG A 114 2.33 6.91 -18.47
N ASN A 115 2.27 7.17 -17.18
CA ASN A 115 3.14 8.13 -16.51
C ASN A 115 4.41 7.49 -15.95
N TYR A 116 5.49 8.22 -16.02
CA TYR A 116 6.82 7.80 -15.60
C TYR A 116 7.23 8.48 -14.28
N ILE A 117 7.82 7.71 -13.38
CA ILE A 117 8.45 8.25 -12.16
C ILE A 117 9.96 8.50 -12.40
N PRO A 118 10.49 9.69 -12.02
CA PRO A 118 11.93 9.90 -11.98
C PRO A 118 12.65 8.89 -11.07
N LYS A 119 13.79 8.35 -11.54
CA LYS A 119 14.58 7.34 -10.81
C LYS A 119 14.96 7.74 -9.38
N THR A 120 15.12 9.03 -9.12
CA THR A 120 15.44 9.57 -7.78
C THR A 120 14.27 9.43 -6.81
N LYS A 121 13.04 9.80 -7.24
CA LYS A 121 11.81 9.65 -6.42
C LYS A 121 11.54 8.17 -6.15
N TRP A 122 11.73 7.32 -7.15
CA TRP A 122 11.61 5.88 -7.02
C TRP A 122 12.56 5.24 -6.00
N ARG A 123 13.82 5.69 -5.94
CA ARG A 123 14.78 5.16 -4.96
C ARG A 123 14.30 5.41 -3.53
N LEU A 124 13.72 6.57 -3.26
CA LEU A 124 13.18 6.91 -1.95
C LEU A 124 11.96 6.03 -1.61
N GLU A 125 11.00 5.93 -2.52
CA GLU A 125 9.80 5.07 -2.38
C GLU A 125 10.19 3.60 -2.17
N GLY A 126 11.15 3.09 -2.96
CA GLY A 126 11.64 1.72 -2.86
C GLY A 126 12.29 1.38 -1.52
N THR A 127 12.86 2.38 -0.81
CA THR A 127 13.43 2.14 0.54
C THR A 127 12.38 1.78 1.57
N GLY A 128 11.14 2.27 1.41
CA GLY A 128 10.01 1.96 2.30
C GLY A 128 9.67 0.47 2.36
N TRP A 129 10.01 -0.30 1.33
CA TRP A 129 9.80 -1.75 1.26
C TRP A 129 10.97 -2.56 1.84
N THR A 130 12.06 -1.91 2.21
CA THR A 130 13.25 -2.59 2.77
C THR A 130 13.13 -2.79 4.28
N LYS A 131 13.85 -3.81 4.80
CA LYS A 131 13.92 -4.03 6.26
C LYS A 131 14.48 -2.81 7.02
N PRO A 132 15.59 -2.18 6.58
CA PRO A 132 16.09 -0.96 7.21
C PRO A 132 15.09 0.19 7.18
N GLY A 133 14.45 0.46 6.03
CA GLY A 133 13.44 1.51 5.91
C GLY A 133 12.26 1.31 6.86
N LYS A 134 11.77 0.08 6.98
CA LYS A 134 10.72 -0.29 7.94
C LYS A 134 11.17 -0.06 9.39
N LEU A 135 12.42 -0.41 9.73
CA LEU A 135 12.95 -0.23 11.08
C LEU A 135 13.05 1.26 11.45
N VAL A 136 13.62 2.07 10.55
CA VAL A 136 13.73 3.51 10.72
C VAL A 136 12.35 4.16 10.84
N GLY A 137 11.41 3.85 9.95
CA GLY A 137 10.05 4.37 10.01
C GLY A 137 9.36 4.04 11.35
N ARG A 138 9.43 2.78 11.80
CA ARG A 138 8.88 2.37 13.10
C ARG A 138 9.53 3.06 14.28
N PHE A 139 10.84 3.28 14.23
CA PHE A 139 11.54 4.01 15.27
C PHE A 139 11.03 5.46 15.36
N LEU A 140 10.94 6.17 14.24
CA LEU A 140 10.42 7.54 14.19
C LEU A 140 8.97 7.61 14.70
N ALA A 141 8.09 6.70 14.25
CA ALA A 141 6.71 6.65 14.71
C ALA A 141 6.59 6.46 16.22
N ARG A 142 7.44 5.62 16.82
CA ARG A 142 7.47 5.43 18.27
C ARG A 142 7.89 6.68 19.05
N LEU A 143 8.76 7.53 18.48
CA LEU A 143 9.18 8.79 19.13
C LEU A 143 8.04 9.79 19.30
N VAL A 144 6.95 9.62 18.56
CA VAL A 144 5.73 10.46 18.63
C VAL A 144 4.53 9.70 19.22
N GLY A 145 4.78 8.55 19.85
CA GLY A 145 3.74 7.77 20.53
C GLY A 145 2.87 6.91 19.62
N ILE A 146 3.21 6.77 18.32
CA ILE A 146 2.46 5.94 17.37
C ILE A 146 2.79 4.46 17.60
N GLY A 147 1.74 3.72 17.96
CA GLY A 147 1.80 2.29 18.22
C GLY A 147 1.71 1.43 16.94
N ASP A 148 1.88 0.13 17.13
CA ASP A 148 1.69 -0.87 16.09
C ASP A 148 0.22 -1.28 16.04
N GLN A 149 -0.43 -1.16 14.87
CA GLN A 149 -1.83 -1.53 14.65
C GLN A 149 -2.09 -3.05 14.61
N GLY A 150 -1.07 -3.86 14.89
CA GLY A 150 -1.20 -5.31 14.87
C GLY A 150 -1.34 -5.89 13.46
N ILE A 151 -0.93 -5.15 12.44
CA ILE A 151 -0.86 -5.64 11.07
C ILE A 151 0.56 -5.57 10.51
N SER A 152 0.80 -6.40 9.52
CA SER A 152 1.98 -6.30 8.67
C SER A 152 1.60 -6.68 7.24
N TRP A 153 2.31 -6.14 6.27
CA TRP A 153 2.12 -6.48 4.88
C TRP A 153 3.44 -6.63 4.16
N ARG A 154 3.42 -7.41 3.10
CA ARG A 154 4.59 -7.70 2.27
C ARG A 154 4.18 -7.85 0.81
N LEU A 155 5.10 -7.59 -0.09
CA LEU A 155 4.90 -7.90 -1.51
C LEU A 155 4.84 -9.42 -1.72
N THR A 156 3.95 -9.87 -2.60
CA THR A 156 3.73 -11.30 -2.87
C THR A 156 4.80 -11.90 -3.79
N HIS A 157 5.20 -11.18 -4.84
CA HIS A 157 6.02 -11.74 -5.93
C HIS A 157 7.45 -11.20 -6.02
N ARG A 158 7.71 -10.00 -5.47
CA ARG A 158 9.00 -9.33 -5.59
C ARG A 158 9.38 -8.62 -4.30
N ARG A 159 10.64 -8.18 -4.25
CA ARG A 159 11.12 -7.30 -3.16
C ARG A 159 10.83 -5.82 -3.40
N LYS A 160 10.42 -5.46 -4.62
CA LYS A 160 10.13 -4.07 -5.03
C LYS A 160 8.93 -4.05 -5.97
N PRO A 161 8.12 -2.99 -5.95
CA PRO A 161 7.05 -2.76 -6.92
C PRO A 161 7.53 -2.70 -8.37
N TRP A 162 6.61 -2.81 -9.33
CA TRP A 162 6.86 -2.65 -10.77
C TRP A 162 6.69 -1.19 -11.17
N LEU A 163 7.49 -0.73 -12.12
CA LEU A 163 7.50 0.64 -12.64
C LEU A 163 7.02 0.75 -14.09
N ASP A 164 6.77 -0.37 -14.72
CA ASP A 164 6.34 -0.41 -16.11
C ASP A 164 4.94 0.17 -16.27
N ASN A 165 4.60 0.65 -17.47
CA ASN A 165 3.21 0.91 -17.82
C ASN A 165 2.47 -0.43 -17.83
N GLN A 166 1.39 -0.50 -17.07
CA GLN A 166 0.76 -1.78 -16.77
C GLN A 166 -0.77 -1.69 -16.70
N VAL A 167 -1.40 -2.81 -16.91
CA VAL A 167 -2.83 -3.04 -16.72
C VAL A 167 -2.99 -4.24 -15.78
N ALA A 168 -3.92 -4.16 -14.88
CA ALA A 168 -4.28 -5.29 -14.02
C ALA A 168 -5.74 -5.67 -14.23
N THR A 169 -5.97 -6.97 -14.43
CA THR A 169 -7.28 -7.57 -14.57
C THR A 169 -7.58 -8.41 -13.35
N LEU A 170 -8.70 -8.13 -12.68
CA LEU A 170 -9.22 -8.94 -11.60
C LEU A 170 -10.40 -9.76 -12.09
N GLU A 171 -10.23 -11.07 -12.20
CA GLU A 171 -11.25 -12.02 -12.57
C GLU A 171 -11.90 -12.60 -11.32
N LEU A 172 -13.22 -12.60 -11.27
CA LEU A 172 -14.03 -13.15 -10.18
C LEU A 172 -14.92 -14.27 -10.71
N ASP A 173 -14.79 -15.47 -10.13
CA ASP A 173 -15.63 -16.62 -10.42
C ASP A 173 -16.15 -17.24 -9.12
N GLY A 174 -17.36 -16.86 -8.74
CA GLY A 174 -17.95 -17.24 -7.44
C GLY A 174 -17.13 -16.70 -6.29
N GLN A 175 -16.51 -17.61 -5.54
CA GLN A 175 -15.62 -17.25 -4.42
C GLN A 175 -14.14 -17.11 -4.85
N ARG A 176 -13.80 -17.55 -6.06
CA ARG A 176 -12.43 -17.46 -6.59
C ARG A 176 -12.15 -16.07 -7.12
N ALA A 177 -10.93 -15.62 -6.90
CA ALA A 177 -10.44 -14.35 -7.42
C ALA A 177 -9.01 -14.53 -7.95
N THR A 178 -8.75 -14.08 -9.18
CA THR A 178 -7.43 -14.13 -9.80
C THR A 178 -7.05 -12.74 -10.29
N LEU A 179 -5.88 -12.28 -9.90
CA LEU A 179 -5.30 -11.01 -10.36
C LEU A 179 -4.20 -11.30 -11.37
N THR A 180 -4.36 -10.79 -12.58
CA THR A 180 -3.36 -10.82 -13.64
C THR A 180 -2.85 -9.41 -13.90
N CYS A 181 -1.55 -9.21 -13.88
CA CYS A 181 -0.92 -7.93 -14.21
C CYS A 181 -0.07 -8.08 -15.46
N GLU A 182 -0.24 -7.17 -16.39
CA GLU A 182 0.41 -7.16 -17.69
C GLU A 182 1.08 -5.80 -17.92
N LYS A 183 2.22 -5.80 -18.59
CA LYS A 183 2.94 -4.59 -18.99
C LYS A 183 2.93 -4.44 -20.51
N ALA A 184 3.03 -3.21 -20.99
CA ALA A 184 3.33 -2.95 -22.39
C ALA A 184 4.72 -3.46 -22.73
N ALA A 185 4.82 -4.29 -23.76
CA ALA A 185 6.07 -4.86 -24.27
C ALA A 185 6.32 -4.39 -25.71
N PRO A 186 7.59 -4.19 -26.11
CA PRO A 186 7.94 -3.96 -27.51
C PRO A 186 7.49 -5.16 -28.36
N SER A 187 7.01 -4.88 -29.57
CA SER A 187 6.68 -5.89 -30.56
C SER A 187 7.47 -5.63 -31.82
N ASP A 188 8.04 -6.68 -32.41
CA ASP A 188 8.77 -6.60 -33.68
C ASP A 188 7.87 -6.21 -34.85
N SER A 189 6.57 -6.46 -34.75
CA SER A 189 5.56 -6.08 -35.76
C SER A 189 5.11 -4.61 -35.66
N GLY A 190 5.49 -3.89 -34.59
CA GLY A 190 4.99 -2.55 -34.28
C GLY A 190 3.57 -2.51 -33.71
N GLU A 191 2.91 -3.66 -33.58
CA GLU A 191 1.60 -3.79 -32.96
C GLU A 191 1.71 -3.72 -31.43
N PRO A 192 0.72 -3.15 -30.73
CA PRO A 192 0.69 -3.17 -29.27
C PRO A 192 0.72 -4.61 -28.73
N ASN A 193 1.62 -4.88 -27.79
CA ASN A 193 1.73 -6.19 -27.15
C ASN A 193 1.72 -6.05 -25.61
N LEU A 194 1.06 -6.99 -24.96
CA LEU A 194 1.05 -7.10 -23.50
C LEU A 194 1.80 -8.38 -23.09
N GLU A 195 2.66 -8.23 -22.10
CA GLU A 195 3.39 -9.32 -21.49
C GLU A 195 2.94 -9.48 -20.04
N THR A 196 2.50 -10.68 -19.67
CA THR A 196 2.11 -10.97 -18.28
C THR A 196 3.31 -10.84 -17.35
N ILE A 197 3.21 -9.94 -16.39
CA ILE A 197 4.22 -9.74 -15.34
C ILE A 197 4.05 -10.82 -14.26
N TYR A 198 2.80 -11.02 -13.83
CA TYR A 198 2.43 -12.05 -12.85
C TYR A 198 0.93 -12.35 -12.91
N GLN A 199 0.59 -13.55 -12.44
CA GLN A 199 -0.76 -13.96 -12.11
C GLN A 199 -0.79 -14.52 -10.70
N HIS A 200 -1.81 -14.19 -9.93
CA HIS A 200 -1.96 -14.63 -8.55
C HIS A 200 -3.39 -15.00 -8.23
N HIS A 201 -3.56 -16.20 -7.68
CA HIS A 201 -4.85 -16.63 -7.12
C HIS A 201 -4.97 -16.06 -5.71
N LEU A 202 -5.98 -15.22 -5.50
CA LEU A 202 -6.22 -14.52 -4.24
C LEU A 202 -7.09 -15.35 -3.27
N VAL A 203 -7.76 -16.37 -3.82
CA VAL A 203 -8.53 -17.41 -3.10
C VAL A 203 -8.49 -18.68 -3.93
#